data_6d0c00da64dd67d85e5117b7306c614e
#
_entry.id   6d0c00da64dd67d85e5117b7306c614e
#
_cell.length_a   1.000
_cell.length_b   1.000
_cell.length_c   1.000
_cell.angle_alpha   90.00
_cell.angle_beta   90.00
_cell.angle_gamma   90.00
#
_symmetry.space_group_name_H-M   'P 1'
#
loop_
_entity.id
_entity.type
_entity.pdbx_description
1 polymer ?
#
loop_
_entity_poly.entity_id
_entity_poly.type
_entity_poly.pdbx_seq_one_letter_code
_entity_poly.pdbx_strand_id
1 'polypeptide(L)'
;EVSTNEFKKNVELKGISIIGQNDEICPADKHIYSIRDVTATIESYPLICASIISKKKAEGINALVLDIKVGNGAFMKTLEEAKKLGNALTNLSNSLSINTEYIISDMNQPLGFSSGLWCEIEESIMFLKNEKRESRLNQLVFKICSTALGLTGQKNQQKIIENAISSGSAYEIFEKMVKSHKGNLKDSYLK
;
A
#
# COMPACT_ATOMS: atom_id res chain seq x y z
N GLU A 1 -13.76 -12.37 5.14
CA GLU A 1 -13.42 -10.97 5.48
C GLU A 1 -12.91 -10.93 6.91
N VAL A 2 -12.01 -10.00 7.20
CA VAL A 2 -11.43 -9.77 8.53
C VAL A 2 -12.20 -8.62 9.18
N SER A 3 -12.69 -8.81 10.40
CA SER A 3 -13.33 -7.74 11.17
C SER A 3 -12.31 -6.71 11.66
N THR A 4 -12.76 -5.50 12.03
CA THR A 4 -11.88 -4.45 12.57
C THR A 4 -11.16 -4.92 13.84
N ASN A 5 -11.80 -5.72 14.68
CA ASN A 5 -11.17 -6.28 15.88
C ASN A 5 -10.10 -7.34 15.53
N GLU A 6 -10.37 -8.23 14.57
CA GLU A 6 -9.36 -9.17 14.07
C GLU A 6 -8.19 -8.46 13.40
N PHE A 7 -8.45 -7.39 12.64
CA PHE A 7 -7.42 -6.55 12.04
C PHE A 7 -6.46 -5.99 13.11
N LYS A 8 -6.99 -5.33 14.14
CA LYS A 8 -6.20 -4.78 15.25
C LYS A 8 -5.37 -5.86 15.93
N LYS A 9 -5.99 -6.98 16.29
CA LYS A 9 -5.31 -8.13 16.90
C LYS A 9 -4.20 -8.71 16.02
N ASN A 10 -4.42 -8.78 14.70
CA ASN A 10 -3.40 -9.24 13.76
C ASN A 10 -2.21 -8.29 13.71
N VAL A 11 -2.44 -6.97 13.66
CA VAL A 11 -1.37 -5.96 13.69
C VAL A 11 -0.58 -6.08 14.99
N GLU A 12 -1.24 -6.18 16.14
CA GLU A 12 -0.56 -6.31 17.45
C GLU A 12 0.27 -7.59 17.57
N LEU A 13 -0.26 -8.72 17.12
CA LEU A 13 0.39 -10.03 17.31
C LEU A 13 1.33 -10.44 16.18
N LYS A 14 1.11 -9.96 14.97
CA LYS A 14 1.85 -10.37 13.76
C LYS A 14 2.64 -9.23 13.11
N GLY A 15 2.38 -7.99 13.51
CA GLY A 15 2.99 -6.79 12.94
C GLY A 15 2.44 -6.39 11.57
N ILE A 16 1.48 -7.13 11.03
CA ILE A 16 0.91 -6.88 9.70
C ILE A 16 -0.53 -7.38 9.61
N SER A 17 -1.38 -6.64 8.89
CA SER A 17 -2.71 -7.10 8.47
C SER A 17 -3.19 -6.30 7.28
N ILE A 18 -4.14 -6.85 6.53
CA ILE A 18 -4.84 -6.17 5.43
C ILE A 18 -6.34 -6.23 5.73
N ILE A 19 -7.03 -5.12 5.56
CA ILE A 19 -8.49 -5.04 5.71
C ILE A 19 -9.07 -4.25 4.55
N GLY A 20 -10.18 -4.72 4.01
CA GLY A 20 -10.99 -3.96 3.07
C GLY A 20 -11.80 -2.88 3.77
N GLN A 21 -12.30 -1.90 3.02
CA GLN A 21 -13.21 -0.90 3.55
C GLN A 21 -14.50 -1.57 4.03
N ASN A 22 -14.89 -1.28 5.27
CA ASN A 22 -16.12 -1.76 5.88
C ASN A 22 -16.90 -0.61 6.51
N ASP A 23 -18.05 -0.90 7.11
CA ASP A 23 -18.94 0.11 7.69
C ASP A 23 -18.40 0.73 9.00
N GLU A 24 -17.36 0.14 9.59
CA GLU A 24 -16.72 0.63 10.83
C GLU A 24 -15.56 1.60 10.54
N ILE A 25 -14.99 1.55 9.32
CA ILE A 25 -13.86 2.40 8.91
C ILE A 25 -14.37 3.52 8.03
N CYS A 26 -14.45 4.73 8.57
CA CYS A 26 -14.88 5.94 7.86
C CYS A 26 -16.20 5.76 7.09
N PRO A 27 -17.32 5.45 7.75
CA PRO A 27 -18.61 5.24 7.08
C PRO A 27 -19.07 6.44 6.25
N ALA A 28 -18.76 7.65 6.67
CA ALA A 28 -19.04 8.87 5.92
C ALA A 28 -18.28 8.89 4.58
N ASP A 29 -17.01 8.50 4.56
CA ASP A 29 -16.23 8.42 3.31
C ASP A 29 -16.79 7.37 2.36
N LYS A 30 -17.20 6.20 2.87
CA LYS A 30 -17.85 5.16 2.06
C LYS A 30 -19.10 5.70 1.35
N HIS A 31 -19.93 6.44 2.07
CA HIS A 31 -21.14 7.04 1.51
C HIS A 31 -20.82 8.15 0.49
N ILE A 32 -19.89 9.05 0.82
CA ILE A 32 -19.45 10.12 -0.08
C ILE A 32 -18.83 9.53 -1.36
N TYR A 33 -18.00 8.49 -1.22
CA TYR A 33 -17.34 7.87 -2.37
C TYR A 33 -18.34 7.21 -3.33
N SER A 34 -19.37 6.56 -2.81
CA SER A 34 -20.43 5.98 -3.65
C SER A 34 -21.18 7.03 -4.48
N ILE A 35 -21.34 8.25 -3.95
CA ILE A 35 -21.93 9.37 -4.70
C ILE A 35 -20.95 9.91 -5.75
N ARG A 36 -19.66 10.01 -5.42
CA ARG A 36 -18.62 10.47 -6.34
C ARG A 36 -18.50 9.61 -7.59
N ASP A 37 -18.69 8.31 -7.44
CA ASP A 37 -18.65 7.37 -8.55
C ASP A 37 -19.73 7.66 -9.60
N VAL A 38 -20.95 7.95 -9.17
CA VAL A 38 -22.08 8.24 -10.06
C VAL A 38 -22.16 9.70 -10.54
N THR A 39 -21.44 10.62 -9.89
CA THR A 39 -21.44 12.06 -10.24
C THR A 39 -20.21 12.51 -11.01
N ALA A 40 -19.32 11.58 -11.38
CA ALA A 40 -18.05 11.87 -12.08
C ALA A 40 -17.16 12.90 -11.35
N THR A 41 -17.17 12.89 -10.00
CA THR A 41 -16.34 13.79 -9.16
C THR A 41 -15.16 13.06 -8.49
N ILE A 42 -14.78 11.89 -9.01
CA ILE A 42 -13.66 11.10 -8.47
C ILE A 42 -12.35 11.87 -8.53
N GLU A 43 -12.10 12.63 -9.58
CA GLU A 43 -10.85 13.36 -9.82
C GLU A 43 -10.68 14.65 -9.01
N SER A 44 -11.64 15.00 -8.15
CA SER A 44 -11.54 16.18 -7.29
C SER A 44 -10.44 16.04 -6.25
N TYR A 45 -9.37 16.84 -6.34
CA TYR A 45 -8.23 16.81 -5.39
C TYR A 45 -8.65 16.90 -3.92
N PRO A 46 -9.51 17.86 -3.49
CA PRO A 46 -9.94 17.91 -2.09
C PRO A 46 -10.64 16.64 -1.63
N LEU A 47 -11.47 16.04 -2.49
CA LEU A 47 -12.19 14.82 -2.16
C LEU A 47 -11.28 13.58 -2.16
N ILE A 48 -10.27 13.53 -3.04
CA ILE A 48 -9.24 12.50 -3.00
C ILE A 48 -8.48 12.57 -1.67
N CYS A 49 -8.00 13.76 -1.31
CA CYS A 49 -7.25 13.98 -0.08
C CYS A 49 -8.09 13.62 1.16
N ALA A 50 -9.32 14.09 1.25
CA ALA A 50 -10.21 13.79 2.36
C ALA A 50 -10.48 12.29 2.49
N SER A 51 -10.78 11.61 1.39
CA SER A 51 -11.05 10.17 1.36
C SER A 51 -9.84 9.33 1.81
N ILE A 52 -8.65 9.63 1.32
CA ILE A 52 -7.44 8.89 1.68
C ILE A 52 -7.08 9.13 3.15
N ILE A 53 -6.97 10.40 3.55
CA ILE A 53 -6.40 10.76 4.85
C ILE A 53 -7.38 10.47 6.00
N SER A 54 -8.68 10.58 5.80
CA SER A 54 -9.66 10.18 6.83
C SER A 54 -9.53 8.71 7.22
N LYS A 55 -9.34 7.81 6.25
CA LYS A 55 -9.10 6.38 6.50
C LYS A 55 -7.78 6.16 7.25
N LYS A 56 -6.70 6.80 6.81
CA LYS A 56 -5.40 6.70 7.46
C LYS A 56 -5.40 7.23 8.89
N LYS A 57 -6.17 8.29 9.15
CA LYS A 57 -6.37 8.81 10.51
C LYS A 57 -7.18 7.85 11.37
N ALA A 58 -8.23 7.23 10.82
CA ALA A 58 -9.04 6.24 11.52
C ALA A 58 -8.25 4.96 11.86
N GLU A 59 -7.29 4.57 11.03
CA GLU A 59 -6.36 3.47 11.27
C GLU A 59 -5.36 3.75 12.42
N GLY A 60 -5.21 5.01 12.84
CA GLY A 60 -4.34 5.41 13.96
C GLY A 60 -2.86 5.35 13.65
N ILE A 61 -2.47 5.45 12.38
CA ILE A 61 -1.07 5.39 11.97
C ILE A 61 -0.29 6.64 12.36
N ASN A 62 1.01 6.50 12.61
CA ASN A 62 1.93 7.59 12.93
C ASN A 62 2.82 7.99 11.75
N ALA A 63 3.01 7.10 10.80
CA ALA A 63 3.82 7.31 9.60
C ALA A 63 3.10 6.77 8.36
N LEU A 64 3.27 7.44 7.23
CA LEU A 64 2.62 7.08 5.96
C LEU A 64 3.57 7.33 4.80
N VAL A 65 3.71 6.35 3.94
CA VAL A 65 4.32 6.52 2.61
C VAL A 65 3.23 6.37 1.56
N LEU A 66 3.15 7.36 0.68
CA LEU A 66 2.21 7.37 -0.44
C LEU A 66 2.96 7.09 -1.74
N ASP A 67 2.49 6.16 -2.53
CA ASP A 67 2.94 5.93 -3.89
C ASP A 67 1.93 6.54 -4.87
N ILE A 68 2.30 7.66 -5.49
CA ILE A 68 1.45 8.38 -6.44
C ILE A 68 1.82 7.96 -7.85
N LYS A 69 0.87 7.32 -8.50
CA LYS A 69 1.03 6.84 -9.87
C LYS A 69 0.89 7.98 -10.87
N VAL A 70 1.76 8.02 -11.88
CA VAL A 70 1.72 8.98 -12.98
C VAL A 70 1.85 8.25 -14.32
N GLY A 71 1.07 8.67 -15.31
CA GLY A 71 1.13 8.13 -16.65
C GLY A 71 -0.23 7.70 -17.21
N ASN A 72 -0.20 6.98 -18.32
CA ASN A 72 -1.40 6.62 -19.07
C ASN A 72 -2.40 5.75 -18.29
N GLY A 73 -1.92 4.90 -17.39
CA GLY A 73 -2.76 4.06 -16.53
C GLY A 73 -3.22 4.75 -15.23
N ALA A 74 -2.71 5.96 -14.94
CA ALA A 74 -2.99 6.66 -13.69
C ALA A 74 -4.05 7.76 -13.86
N PHE A 75 -4.61 8.25 -12.75
CA PHE A 75 -5.41 9.48 -12.73
C PHE A 75 -4.53 10.71 -13.04
N MET A 76 -3.34 10.78 -12.42
CA MET A 76 -2.38 11.85 -12.69
C MET A 76 -1.66 11.57 -14.01
N LYS A 77 -1.88 12.44 -15.00
CA LYS A 77 -1.28 12.27 -16.32
C LYS A 77 0.11 12.90 -16.42
N THR A 78 0.37 13.91 -15.62
CA THR A 78 1.62 14.66 -15.61
C THR A 78 2.32 14.60 -14.26
N LEU A 79 3.65 14.79 -14.29
CA LEU A 79 4.46 14.88 -13.07
C LEU A 79 4.04 16.06 -12.18
N GLU A 80 3.58 17.16 -12.77
CA GLU A 80 3.12 18.34 -12.03
C GLU A 80 1.84 18.03 -11.25
N GLU A 81 0.87 17.35 -11.87
CA GLU A 81 -0.35 16.90 -11.20
C GLU A 81 -0.03 15.95 -10.05
N ALA A 82 0.84 14.98 -10.28
CA ALA A 82 1.27 14.04 -9.24
C ALA A 82 1.95 14.75 -8.05
N LYS A 83 2.84 15.71 -8.32
CA LYS A 83 3.47 16.55 -7.28
C LYS A 83 2.44 17.39 -6.52
N LYS A 84 1.48 18.00 -7.23
CA LYS A 84 0.41 18.80 -6.61
C LYS A 84 -0.42 17.95 -5.66
N LEU A 85 -0.81 16.75 -6.08
CA LEU A 85 -1.54 15.80 -5.23
C LEU A 85 -0.69 15.35 -4.03
N GLY A 86 0.57 14.99 -4.26
CA GLY A 86 1.50 14.56 -3.21
C GLY A 86 1.68 15.61 -2.13
N ASN A 87 1.92 16.86 -2.54
CA ASN A 87 2.05 17.98 -1.61
C ASN A 87 0.76 18.22 -0.81
N ALA A 88 -0.40 18.16 -1.46
CA ALA A 88 -1.69 18.34 -0.79
C ALA A 88 -1.94 17.24 0.26
N LEU A 89 -1.68 15.98 -0.10
CA LEU A 89 -1.82 14.83 0.80
C LEU A 89 -0.85 14.93 1.99
N THR A 90 0.42 15.26 1.73
CA THR A 90 1.44 15.40 2.78
C THR A 90 1.11 16.54 3.73
N ASN A 91 0.71 17.71 3.21
CA ASN A 91 0.33 18.84 4.06
C ASN A 91 -0.86 18.51 4.94
N LEU A 92 -1.90 17.87 4.38
CA LEU A 92 -3.08 17.46 5.15
C LEU A 92 -2.73 16.41 6.21
N SER A 93 -1.93 15.39 5.85
CA SER A 93 -1.51 14.34 6.80
C SER A 93 -0.70 14.92 7.96
N ASN A 94 0.26 15.78 7.66
CA ASN A 94 1.12 16.41 8.67
C ASN A 94 0.30 17.30 9.61
N SER A 95 -0.74 18.00 9.12
CA SER A 95 -1.66 18.77 9.97
C SER A 95 -2.45 17.90 10.96
N LEU A 96 -2.58 16.60 10.65
CA LEU A 96 -3.21 15.59 11.52
C LEU A 96 -2.19 14.77 12.32
N SER A 97 -0.93 15.21 12.37
CA SER A 97 0.18 14.55 13.09
C SER A 97 0.52 13.15 12.55
N ILE A 98 0.34 12.94 11.24
CA ILE A 98 0.81 11.74 10.54
C ILE A 98 2.05 12.14 9.75
N ASN A 99 3.23 11.63 10.15
CA ASN A 99 4.49 11.90 9.45
C ASN A 99 4.46 11.23 8.07
N THR A 100 4.37 12.04 7.00
CA THR A 100 4.05 11.53 5.67
C THR A 100 5.09 11.95 4.64
N GLU A 101 5.52 10.98 3.85
CA GLU A 101 6.27 11.20 2.61
C GLU A 101 5.53 10.59 1.42
N TYR A 102 5.79 11.11 0.23
CA TYR A 102 5.30 10.50 -1.00
C TYR A 102 6.44 10.22 -1.98
N ILE A 103 6.23 9.23 -2.80
CA ILE A 103 7.03 8.94 -3.99
C ILE A 103 6.13 9.03 -5.22
N ILE A 104 6.73 9.24 -6.37
CA ILE A 104 6.01 9.20 -7.65
C ILE A 104 6.57 8.03 -8.45
N SER A 105 5.68 7.21 -8.99
CA SER A 105 6.04 6.06 -9.79
C SER A 105 5.30 6.06 -11.14
N ASP A 106 5.97 5.52 -12.15
CA ASP A 106 5.46 5.44 -13.51
C ASP A 106 4.39 4.35 -13.66
N MET A 107 3.26 4.71 -14.29
CA MET A 107 2.16 3.82 -14.64
C MET A 107 1.81 3.90 -16.14
N ASN A 108 2.82 4.04 -17.00
CA ASN A 108 2.64 3.95 -18.45
C ASN A 108 2.59 2.50 -18.95
N GLN A 109 2.97 1.56 -18.11
CA GLN A 109 2.98 0.12 -18.37
C GLN A 109 2.77 -0.65 -17.08
N PRO A 110 2.37 -1.94 -17.14
CA PRO A 110 2.29 -2.79 -15.96
C PRO A 110 3.60 -2.81 -15.18
N LEU A 111 3.51 -2.88 -13.86
CA LEU A 111 4.65 -3.08 -12.97
C LEU A 111 4.86 -4.60 -12.81
N GLY A 112 6.10 -5.03 -12.89
CA GLY A 112 6.43 -6.45 -12.82
C GLY A 112 6.26 -7.19 -14.16
N PHE A 113 6.34 -8.52 -14.11
CA PHE A 113 6.18 -9.41 -15.27
C PHE A 113 4.73 -9.81 -15.50
N SER A 114 3.89 -9.74 -14.49
CA SER A 114 2.52 -10.26 -14.49
C SER A 114 1.51 -9.12 -14.33
N SER A 115 0.33 -9.31 -14.92
CA SER A 115 -0.83 -8.44 -14.73
C SER A 115 -2.09 -9.30 -14.62
N GLY A 116 -2.76 -9.21 -13.46
CA GLY A 116 -3.96 -9.97 -13.12
C GLY A 116 -3.94 -10.42 -11.66
N LEU A 117 -5.11 -10.67 -11.10
CA LEU A 117 -5.26 -10.87 -9.64
C LEU A 117 -4.33 -11.94 -9.07
N TRP A 118 -4.34 -13.14 -9.65
CA TRP A 118 -3.57 -14.26 -9.10
C TRP A 118 -2.10 -14.24 -9.52
N CYS A 119 -1.80 -13.96 -10.76
CA CYS A 119 -0.42 -13.96 -11.25
C CYS A 119 0.44 -12.86 -10.62
N GLU A 120 -0.16 -11.73 -10.20
CA GLU A 120 0.53 -10.71 -9.42
C GLU A 120 0.85 -11.20 -7.99
N ILE A 121 -0.04 -12.00 -7.39
CA ILE A 121 0.23 -12.64 -6.08
C ILE A 121 1.36 -13.66 -6.21
N GLU A 122 1.36 -14.49 -7.26
CA GLU A 122 2.46 -15.44 -7.52
C GLU A 122 3.80 -14.72 -7.72
N GLU A 123 3.82 -13.64 -8.49
CA GLU A 123 5.02 -12.81 -8.67
C GLU A 123 5.49 -12.23 -7.33
N SER A 124 4.57 -11.75 -6.50
CA SER A 124 4.89 -11.25 -5.15
C SER A 124 5.48 -12.33 -4.25
N ILE A 125 4.98 -13.56 -4.33
CA ILE A 125 5.51 -14.72 -3.61
C ILE A 125 6.93 -15.04 -4.08
N MET A 126 7.18 -15.09 -5.40
CA MET A 126 8.52 -15.33 -5.96
C MET A 126 9.51 -14.22 -5.55
N PHE A 127 9.03 -12.98 -5.52
CA PHE A 127 9.81 -11.84 -5.04
C PHE A 127 10.23 -12.02 -3.57
N LEU A 128 9.27 -12.32 -2.70
CA LEU A 128 9.50 -12.50 -1.27
C LEU A 128 10.38 -13.72 -0.95
N LYS A 129 10.33 -14.76 -1.79
CA LYS A 129 11.20 -15.93 -1.69
C LYS A 129 12.60 -15.70 -2.30
N ASN A 130 12.86 -14.53 -2.84
CA ASN A 130 14.10 -14.19 -3.54
C ASN A 130 14.38 -15.06 -4.78
N GLU A 131 13.34 -15.61 -5.41
CA GLU A 131 13.45 -16.47 -6.59
C GLU A 131 13.49 -15.65 -7.88
N LYS A 132 12.62 -14.63 -7.99
CA LYS A 132 12.52 -13.77 -9.17
C LYS A 132 12.09 -12.37 -8.77
N ARG A 133 12.89 -11.37 -9.15
CA ARG A 133 12.60 -9.96 -8.89
C ARG A 133 12.70 -9.17 -10.19
N GLU A 134 11.57 -8.67 -10.69
CA GLU A 134 11.56 -7.74 -11.81
C GLU A 134 12.23 -6.42 -11.39
N SER A 135 13.03 -5.83 -12.26
CA SER A 135 13.91 -4.70 -11.91
C SER A 135 13.15 -3.47 -11.44
N ARG A 136 12.08 -3.07 -12.14
CA ARG A 136 11.27 -1.89 -11.79
C ARG A 136 10.47 -2.11 -10.52
N LEU A 137 9.87 -3.30 -10.38
CA LEU A 137 9.18 -3.71 -9.16
C LEU A 137 10.13 -3.69 -7.97
N ASN A 138 11.32 -4.26 -8.13
CA ASN A 138 12.35 -4.27 -7.09
C ASN A 138 12.76 -2.84 -6.68
N GLN A 139 13.03 -1.96 -7.64
CA GLN A 139 13.38 -0.56 -7.36
C GLN A 139 12.26 0.16 -6.61
N LEU A 140 11.01 -0.04 -7.02
CA LEU A 140 9.86 0.59 -6.36
C LEU A 140 9.66 0.08 -4.95
N VAL A 141 9.69 -1.24 -4.73
CA VAL A 141 9.59 -1.85 -3.40
C VAL A 141 10.68 -1.33 -2.48
N PHE A 142 11.93 -1.32 -2.93
CA PHE A 142 13.05 -0.81 -2.14
C PHE A 142 12.89 0.68 -1.83
N LYS A 143 12.39 1.49 -2.78
CA LYS A 143 12.14 2.92 -2.55
C LYS A 143 11.06 3.14 -1.50
N ILE A 144 9.90 2.45 -1.63
CA ILE A 144 8.80 2.56 -0.66
C ILE A 144 9.25 2.11 0.72
N CYS A 145 9.84 0.92 0.82
CA CYS A 145 10.28 0.37 2.11
C CYS A 145 11.39 1.19 2.76
N SER A 146 12.37 1.69 1.97
CA SER A 146 13.41 2.58 2.50
C SER A 146 12.83 3.88 3.03
N THR A 147 11.87 4.47 2.34
CA THR A 147 11.18 5.67 2.79
C THR A 147 10.41 5.40 4.10
N ALA A 148 9.67 4.30 4.16
CA ALA A 148 8.94 3.90 5.36
C ALA A 148 9.86 3.67 6.58
N LEU A 149 10.95 2.94 6.38
CA LEU A 149 11.96 2.74 7.43
C LEU A 149 12.61 4.06 7.85
N GLY A 150 12.85 4.97 6.91
CA GLY A 150 13.38 6.32 7.20
C GLY A 150 12.45 7.13 8.11
N LEU A 151 11.14 7.10 7.86
CA LEU A 151 10.13 7.76 8.69
C LEU A 151 10.10 7.25 10.13
N THR A 152 10.51 6.00 10.36
CA THR A 152 10.63 5.41 11.70
C THR A 152 12.04 5.55 12.32
N GLY A 153 12.93 6.31 11.67
CA GLY A 153 14.28 6.58 12.16
C GLY A 153 15.30 5.45 11.95
N GLN A 154 14.94 4.41 11.20
CA GLN A 154 15.84 3.31 10.89
C GLN A 154 16.96 3.76 9.93
N LYS A 155 18.20 3.34 10.22
CA LYS A 155 19.36 3.55 9.37
C LYS A 155 19.67 2.29 8.55
N ASN A 156 20.46 2.42 7.47
CA ASN A 156 20.83 1.30 6.59
C ASN A 156 19.62 0.56 5.98
N GLN A 157 18.60 1.29 5.59
CA GLN A 157 17.30 0.77 5.14
C GLN A 157 17.46 -0.31 4.04
N GLN A 158 18.28 -0.04 3.01
CA GLN A 158 18.51 -1.01 1.92
C GLN A 158 19.03 -2.35 2.41
N LYS A 159 19.97 -2.33 3.37
CA LYS A 159 20.50 -3.56 3.96
C LYS A 159 19.45 -4.32 4.78
N ILE A 160 18.59 -3.59 5.49
CA ILE A 160 17.47 -4.19 6.24
C ILE A 160 16.52 -4.90 5.28
N ILE A 161 16.13 -4.24 4.19
CA ILE A 161 15.21 -4.80 3.20
C ILE A 161 15.82 -6.02 2.52
N GLU A 162 17.06 -5.92 2.04
CA GLU A 162 17.73 -7.04 1.38
C GLU A 162 17.91 -8.24 2.31
N ASN A 163 18.27 -8.01 3.57
CA ASN A 163 18.35 -9.07 4.57
C ASN A 163 17.00 -9.73 4.84
N ALA A 164 15.92 -8.95 4.91
CA ALA A 164 14.58 -9.48 5.14
C ALA A 164 14.11 -10.40 3.99
N ILE A 165 14.46 -10.05 2.75
CA ILE A 165 14.15 -10.87 1.57
C ILE A 165 15.09 -12.10 1.52
N SER A 166 16.40 -11.90 1.60
CA SER A 166 17.40 -12.97 1.42
C SER A 166 17.38 -14.02 2.54
N SER A 167 17.00 -13.65 3.75
CA SER A 167 16.82 -14.59 4.87
C SER A 167 15.48 -15.35 4.81
N GLY A 168 14.53 -14.93 3.96
CA GLY A 168 13.19 -15.48 3.91
C GLY A 168 12.22 -14.91 4.97
N SER A 169 12.71 -14.06 5.88
CA SER A 169 11.86 -13.54 6.98
C SER A 169 10.66 -12.71 6.48
N ALA A 170 10.83 -11.99 5.36
CA ALA A 170 9.72 -11.28 4.73
C ALA A 170 8.62 -12.24 4.23
N TYR A 171 9.01 -13.36 3.62
CA TYR A 171 8.07 -14.39 3.19
C TYR A 171 7.35 -15.07 4.37
N GLU A 172 8.08 -15.37 5.45
CA GLU A 172 7.47 -15.93 6.67
C GLU A 172 6.38 -15.02 7.27
N ILE A 173 6.61 -13.71 7.29
CA ILE A 173 5.61 -12.73 7.76
C ILE A 173 4.39 -12.71 6.84
N PHE A 174 4.60 -12.76 5.52
CA PHE A 174 3.52 -12.87 4.56
C PHE A 174 2.69 -14.15 4.78
N GLU A 175 3.32 -15.32 4.96
CA GLU A 175 2.60 -16.57 5.29
C GLU A 175 1.79 -16.46 6.59
N LYS A 176 2.37 -15.85 7.63
CA LYS A 176 1.67 -15.62 8.91
C LYS A 176 0.45 -14.72 8.71
N MET A 177 0.57 -13.68 7.89
CA MET A 177 -0.55 -12.81 7.52
C MET A 177 -1.65 -13.60 6.82
N VAL A 178 -1.33 -14.34 5.76
CA VAL A 178 -2.30 -15.13 5.00
C VAL A 178 -3.03 -16.12 5.92
N LYS A 179 -2.30 -16.83 6.78
CA LYS A 179 -2.91 -17.76 7.77
C LYS A 179 -3.84 -17.05 8.76
N SER A 180 -3.45 -15.84 9.24
CA SER A 180 -4.30 -15.08 10.15
C SER A 180 -5.58 -14.58 9.49
N HIS A 181 -5.57 -14.44 8.18
CA HIS A 181 -6.73 -14.12 7.34
C HIS A 181 -7.53 -15.36 6.89
N LYS A 182 -7.24 -16.54 7.48
CA LYS A 182 -7.86 -17.83 7.13
C LYS A 182 -7.59 -18.28 5.69
N GLY A 183 -6.56 -17.72 5.06
CA GLY A 183 -6.10 -18.13 3.74
C GLY A 183 -5.16 -19.32 3.77
N ASN A 184 -5.04 -20.00 2.65
CA ASN A 184 -4.14 -21.12 2.47
C ASN A 184 -3.38 -20.98 1.15
N LEU A 185 -2.06 -20.84 1.24
CA LEU A 185 -1.21 -20.70 0.05
C LEU A 185 -1.02 -22.01 -0.72
N LYS A 186 -1.28 -23.17 -0.09
CA LYS A 186 -1.10 -24.48 -0.73
C LYS A 186 -2.21 -24.83 -1.72
N ASP A 187 -3.43 -24.32 -1.50
CA ASP A 187 -4.59 -24.64 -2.34
C ASP A 187 -4.61 -23.84 -3.66
N SER A 188 -3.76 -22.85 -3.78
CA SER A 188 -3.76 -21.89 -4.88
C SER A 188 -2.93 -22.31 -6.09
N TYR A 189 -2.01 -23.24 -5.94
CA TYR A 189 -1.07 -23.65 -6.99
C TYR A 189 -1.50 -24.84 -7.84
N LEU A 190 -2.66 -25.42 -7.59
CA LEU A 190 -3.04 -26.72 -8.13
C LEU A 190 -4.35 -26.75 -8.93
N LYS A 191 -4.83 -25.61 -9.40
CA LYS A 191 -6.04 -25.64 -10.24
C LYS A 191 -5.88 -24.86 -11.52
#